data_ddcbb9a5a57827e0fd551fc42d665961
#
_entry.id   ddcbb9a5a57827e0fd551fc42d665961
#
_cell.length_a   1.000
_cell.length_b   1.000
_cell.length_c   1.000
_cell.angle_alpha   90.00
_cell.angle_beta   90.00
_cell.angle_gamma   90.00
#
_symmetry.space_group_name_H-M   'P 1'
#
loop_
_entity.id
_entity.type
_entity.pdbx_description
1 polymer ?
#
loop_
_entity_poly.entity_id
_entity_poly.type
_entity_poly.pdbx_seq_one_letter_code
_entity_poly.pdbx_strand_id
1 'polypeptide(L)'
;MLSDRRQIVLRALIEEYIARALPVGSRTLVERYNLGISSATVRNELSLLEEMGYLAQPHTSAGRIPTDFGYRAFVDELLSESDSDDVEDTLAREVRESASDLDDLMDRTSQALARFTDCMALLVPPRILSVNIRLVNLVLLASQRLLIVIVTEDGQVFDRQMDLPGSYLEEDIRKTQETLNSVLVGTSLSSTSCELPLGASGIKDDLARIVMAEIFACLKDQNAIKAHPLGISHLLGKPEFSDSSCLMPVLEELEGDTMLLRVFNDVAASEEPVVRIGHENDSEALS
;
A
#
# COMPACT_ATOMS: atom_id res chain seq x y z
N MET A 1 -27.59 15.90 -9.77
CA MET A 1 -26.71 16.78 -8.96
C MET A 1 -27.48 17.22 -7.73
N LEU A 2 -26.83 17.20 -6.58
CA LEU A 2 -27.39 17.77 -5.35
C LEU A 2 -27.40 19.31 -5.46
N SER A 3 -28.36 19.97 -4.80
CA SER A 3 -28.31 21.44 -4.65
C SER A 3 -27.21 21.80 -3.63
N ASP A 4 -26.63 23.01 -3.75
CA ASP A 4 -25.56 23.51 -2.88
C ASP A 4 -25.89 23.34 -1.39
N ARG A 5 -27.15 23.59 -1.02
CA ARG A 5 -27.63 23.42 0.36
C ARG A 5 -27.54 21.94 0.82
N ARG A 6 -27.90 20.98 -0.04
CA ARG A 6 -27.82 19.54 0.28
C ARG A 6 -26.39 19.05 0.37
N GLN A 7 -25.51 19.56 -0.50
CA GLN A 7 -24.08 19.27 -0.41
C GLN A 7 -23.51 19.75 0.93
N ILE A 8 -23.80 20.98 1.35
CA ILE A 8 -23.34 21.52 2.64
C ILE A 8 -23.87 20.68 3.82
N VAL A 9 -25.16 20.26 3.79
CA VAL A 9 -25.73 19.43 4.85
C VAL A 9 -25.14 18.03 4.86
N LEU A 10 -24.92 17.41 3.69
CA LEU A 10 -24.30 16.10 3.55
C LEU A 10 -22.85 16.13 4.06
N ARG A 11 -22.08 17.12 3.64
CA ARG A 11 -20.69 17.35 4.07
C ARG A 11 -20.60 17.48 5.60
N ALA A 12 -21.39 18.35 6.20
CA ALA A 12 -21.41 18.55 7.64
C ALA A 12 -21.79 17.25 8.41
N LEU A 13 -22.73 16.45 7.86
CA LEU A 13 -23.11 15.17 8.46
C LEU A 13 -21.97 14.17 8.40
N ILE A 14 -21.30 14.04 7.26
CA ILE A 14 -20.19 13.11 7.08
C ILE A 14 -19.03 13.47 7.99
N GLU A 15 -18.64 14.75 8.04
CA GLU A 15 -17.59 15.23 8.93
C GLU A 15 -17.89 14.94 10.42
N GLU A 16 -19.12 15.17 10.87
CA GLU A 16 -19.53 14.87 12.24
C GLU A 16 -19.56 13.37 12.52
N TYR A 17 -19.96 12.55 11.53
CA TYR A 17 -19.98 11.11 11.66
C TYR A 17 -18.55 10.53 11.71
N ILE A 18 -17.64 10.99 10.86
CA ILE A 18 -16.22 10.59 10.89
C ILE A 18 -15.59 10.91 12.25
N ALA A 19 -15.95 12.06 12.84
CA ALA A 19 -15.39 12.48 14.13
C ALA A 19 -15.88 11.64 15.31
N ARG A 20 -17.05 10.98 15.22
CA ARG A 20 -17.73 10.37 16.37
C ARG A 20 -18.19 8.94 16.20
N ALA A 21 -18.33 8.45 14.98
CA ALA A 21 -18.95 7.17 14.64
C ALA A 21 -20.36 6.98 15.25
N LEU A 22 -21.10 8.06 15.44
CA LEU A 22 -22.47 8.05 16.02
C LEU A 22 -23.48 8.64 15.04
N PRO A 23 -24.72 8.10 14.96
CA PRO A 23 -25.74 8.67 14.12
C PRO A 23 -26.00 10.15 14.40
N VAL A 24 -26.04 10.97 13.38
CA VAL A 24 -26.05 12.44 13.45
C VAL A 24 -27.47 12.98 13.31
N GLY A 25 -27.89 13.82 14.26
CA GLY A 25 -29.19 14.48 14.26
C GLY A 25 -29.16 15.91 13.75
N SER A 26 -30.29 16.42 13.23
CA SER A 26 -30.39 17.81 12.71
C SER A 26 -30.03 18.87 13.74
N ARG A 27 -30.28 18.65 15.03
CA ARG A 27 -29.92 19.59 16.10
C ARG A 27 -28.39 19.68 16.24
N THR A 28 -27.70 18.56 16.26
CA THR A 28 -26.22 18.49 16.34
C THR A 28 -25.58 19.29 15.21
N LEU A 29 -26.10 19.14 13.97
CA LEU A 29 -25.57 19.86 12.81
C LEU A 29 -25.73 21.37 12.94
N VAL A 30 -26.89 21.84 13.42
CA VAL A 30 -27.13 23.30 13.59
C VAL A 30 -26.29 23.88 14.74
N GLU A 31 -26.07 23.11 15.82
CA GLU A 31 -25.28 23.54 16.98
C GLU A 31 -23.78 23.61 16.70
N ARG A 32 -23.27 22.73 15.83
CA ARG A 32 -21.82 22.60 15.59
C ARG A 32 -21.33 23.23 14.31
N TYR A 33 -22.19 23.22 13.29
CA TYR A 33 -21.87 23.73 11.97
C TYR A 33 -22.74 24.98 11.71
N ASN A 34 -22.10 26.07 11.35
CA ASN A 34 -22.82 27.33 11.09
C ASN A 34 -23.56 27.28 9.73
N LEU A 35 -24.56 26.40 9.62
CA LEU A 35 -25.28 26.16 8.37
C LEU A 35 -26.21 27.30 7.94
N GLY A 36 -26.46 28.28 8.79
CA GLY A 36 -27.37 29.42 8.49
C GLY A 36 -28.84 29.05 8.28
N ILE A 37 -29.26 27.84 8.64
CA ILE A 37 -30.63 27.31 8.45
C ILE A 37 -31.15 26.66 9.73
N SER A 38 -32.48 26.57 9.86
CA SER A 38 -33.12 26.01 11.05
C SER A 38 -32.97 24.48 11.13
N SER A 39 -33.02 23.93 12.35
CA SER A 39 -33.01 22.48 12.57
C SER A 39 -34.16 21.76 11.86
N ALA A 40 -35.32 22.40 11.68
CA ALA A 40 -36.43 21.86 10.91
C ALA A 40 -36.08 21.76 9.41
N THR A 41 -35.43 22.77 8.87
CA THR A 41 -34.93 22.77 7.48
C THR A 41 -33.88 21.69 7.29
N VAL A 42 -32.89 21.60 8.19
CA VAL A 42 -31.88 20.55 8.15
C VAL A 42 -32.52 19.15 8.19
N ARG A 43 -33.52 18.95 9.05
CA ARG A 43 -34.26 17.68 9.14
C ARG A 43 -34.93 17.30 7.82
N ASN A 44 -35.52 18.24 7.11
CA ASN A 44 -36.11 18.01 5.81
C ASN A 44 -35.06 17.65 4.76
N GLU A 45 -33.92 18.34 4.73
CA GLU A 45 -32.84 18.03 3.80
C GLU A 45 -32.24 16.63 4.10
N LEU A 46 -32.10 16.26 5.39
CA LEU A 46 -31.66 14.90 5.77
C LEU A 46 -32.64 13.83 5.30
N SER A 47 -33.95 14.07 5.37
CA SER A 47 -34.96 13.12 4.86
C SER A 47 -34.89 12.98 3.34
N LEU A 48 -34.67 14.06 2.62
CA LEU A 48 -34.50 14.01 1.17
C LEU A 48 -33.19 13.30 0.77
N LEU A 49 -32.10 13.52 1.49
CA LEU A 49 -30.83 12.83 1.27
C LEU A 49 -30.97 11.33 1.55
N GLU A 50 -31.76 10.92 2.54
CA GLU A 50 -32.08 9.54 2.82
C GLU A 50 -32.93 8.93 1.69
N GLU A 51 -33.99 9.60 1.23
CA GLU A 51 -34.79 9.15 0.09
C GLU A 51 -33.97 8.99 -1.20
N MET A 52 -32.92 9.82 -1.36
CA MET A 52 -32.00 9.74 -2.49
C MET A 52 -30.88 8.70 -2.31
N GLY A 53 -30.81 8.03 -1.16
CA GLY A 53 -29.84 6.98 -0.88
C GLY A 53 -28.46 7.44 -0.39
N TYR A 54 -28.24 8.75 -0.15
CA TYR A 54 -26.98 9.27 0.39
C TYR A 54 -26.81 8.97 1.89
N LEU A 55 -27.93 8.86 2.60
CA LEU A 55 -27.97 8.61 4.04
C LEU A 55 -28.87 7.42 4.34
N ALA A 56 -28.63 6.80 5.49
CA ALA A 56 -29.48 5.76 6.05
C ALA A 56 -29.88 6.10 7.50
N GLN A 57 -31.01 5.58 7.94
CA GLN A 57 -31.44 5.66 9.33
C GLN A 57 -31.31 4.27 9.97
N PRO A 58 -30.38 4.03 10.91
CA PRO A 58 -30.21 2.70 11.51
C PRO A 58 -31.44 2.26 12.31
N HIS A 59 -32.11 3.19 13.00
CA HIS A 59 -33.33 2.95 13.77
C HIS A 59 -34.24 4.18 13.74
N THR A 60 -35.54 3.99 13.89
CA THR A 60 -36.60 5.02 13.75
C THR A 60 -36.39 6.26 14.63
N SER A 61 -35.71 6.16 15.76
CA SER A 61 -35.38 7.27 16.67
C SER A 61 -33.93 7.77 16.57
N ALA A 62 -33.10 7.11 15.75
CA ALA A 62 -31.71 7.49 15.55
C ALA A 62 -31.56 8.68 14.60
N GLY A 63 -30.40 9.31 14.63
CA GLY A 63 -29.97 10.24 13.60
C GLY A 63 -29.80 9.56 12.23
N ARG A 64 -29.00 10.14 11.38
CA ARG A 64 -28.64 9.58 10.06
C ARG A 64 -27.17 9.20 10.06
N ILE A 65 -26.83 8.20 9.27
CA ILE A 65 -25.47 7.77 8.96
C ILE A 65 -25.24 7.85 7.46
N PRO A 66 -24.03 8.12 6.99
CA PRO A 66 -23.69 8.07 5.57
C PRO A 66 -23.80 6.65 5.02
N THR A 67 -24.20 6.53 3.77
CA THR A 67 -24.03 5.31 2.96
C THR A 67 -22.73 5.39 2.15
N ASP A 68 -22.31 4.29 1.53
CA ASP A 68 -21.17 4.30 0.60
C ASP A 68 -21.38 5.32 -0.53
N PHE A 69 -22.62 5.43 -1.02
CA PHE A 69 -23.00 6.42 -2.02
C PHE A 69 -22.88 7.86 -1.50
N GLY A 70 -23.20 8.09 -0.24
CA GLY A 70 -23.00 9.38 0.43
C GLY A 70 -21.52 9.74 0.56
N TYR A 71 -20.71 8.80 1.01
CA TYR A 71 -19.26 8.98 1.07
C TYR A 71 -18.64 9.21 -0.30
N ARG A 72 -19.06 8.46 -1.33
CA ARG A 72 -18.56 8.65 -2.70
C ARG A 72 -18.81 10.06 -3.20
N ALA A 73 -20.03 10.59 -3.01
CA ALA A 73 -20.36 11.96 -3.42
C ALA A 73 -19.50 13.02 -2.69
N PHE A 74 -19.21 12.78 -1.40
CA PHE A 74 -18.36 13.67 -0.61
C PHE A 74 -16.89 13.64 -1.07
N VAL A 75 -16.35 12.45 -1.34
CA VAL A 75 -14.96 12.30 -1.82
C VAL A 75 -14.79 12.88 -3.21
N ASP A 76 -15.72 12.66 -4.11
CA ASP A 76 -15.67 13.20 -5.47
C ASP A 76 -15.69 14.75 -5.47
N GLU A 77 -16.44 15.35 -4.53
CA GLU A 77 -16.43 16.80 -4.31
C GLU A 77 -15.06 17.28 -3.82
N LEU A 78 -14.49 16.62 -2.80
CA LEU A 78 -13.16 16.96 -2.28
C LEU A 78 -12.06 16.84 -3.34
N LEU A 79 -12.06 15.77 -4.13
CA LEU A 79 -11.09 15.57 -5.19
C LEU A 79 -11.21 16.63 -6.29
N SER A 80 -12.44 17.12 -6.55
CA SER A 80 -12.66 18.19 -7.53
C SER A 80 -12.21 19.57 -7.03
N GLU A 81 -12.19 19.78 -5.71
CA GLU A 81 -11.75 21.04 -5.07
C GLU A 81 -10.24 21.10 -4.83
N SER A 82 -9.55 19.94 -4.82
CA SER A 82 -8.11 19.89 -4.58
C SER A 82 -7.33 20.30 -5.83
N ASP A 83 -7.15 21.62 -6.01
CA ASP A 83 -6.04 22.14 -6.80
C ASP A 83 -4.75 21.87 -5.98
N SER A 84 -3.92 20.97 -6.49
CA SER A 84 -2.67 20.55 -5.88
C SER A 84 -1.66 21.70 -5.94
N ASP A 85 -1.55 22.50 -4.88
CA ASP A 85 -0.51 23.50 -4.78
C ASP A 85 0.27 23.44 -3.46
N ASP A 86 1.59 23.24 -3.61
CA ASP A 86 2.71 23.72 -2.78
C ASP A 86 2.98 23.19 -1.36
N VAL A 87 2.17 22.36 -0.74
CA VAL A 87 2.49 21.83 0.61
C VAL A 87 3.40 20.58 0.54
N GLU A 88 3.42 19.90 -0.60
CA GLU A 88 4.12 18.63 -0.80
C GLU A 88 5.65 18.73 -0.74
N ASP A 89 6.23 19.86 -1.17
CA ASP A 89 7.68 19.89 -1.47
C ASP A 89 8.57 19.95 -0.21
N THR A 90 8.09 20.53 0.88
CA THR A 90 8.91 20.72 2.09
C THR A 90 9.02 19.43 2.90
N LEU A 91 7.91 18.75 3.14
CA LEU A 91 7.89 17.50 3.91
C LEU A 91 8.59 16.36 3.15
N ALA A 92 8.29 16.26 1.85
CA ALA A 92 8.94 15.27 0.98
C ALA A 92 10.45 15.47 0.90
N ARG A 93 10.92 16.72 0.89
CA ARG A 93 12.32 17.05 0.88
C ARG A 93 13.00 16.72 2.21
N GLU A 94 12.42 17.08 3.34
CA GLU A 94 12.96 16.75 4.67
C GLU A 94 13.08 15.24 4.89
N VAL A 95 12.08 14.47 4.50
CA VAL A 95 12.11 13.00 4.59
C VAL A 95 13.20 12.44 3.71
N ARG A 96 13.34 12.93 2.48
CA ARG A 96 14.34 12.47 1.51
C ARG A 96 15.77 12.80 1.91
N GLU A 97 16.01 14.01 2.44
CA GLU A 97 17.35 14.46 2.89
C GLU A 97 17.81 13.76 4.18
N SER A 98 16.88 13.25 4.99
CA SER A 98 17.19 12.59 6.27
C SER A 98 17.33 11.08 6.19
N ALA A 99 16.95 10.45 5.08
CA ALA A 99 16.99 9.00 4.93
C ALA A 99 18.39 8.49 4.57
N SER A 100 18.83 7.40 5.19
CA SER A 100 20.12 6.77 4.95
C SER A 100 20.11 5.79 3.78
N ASP A 101 18.98 5.11 3.56
CA ASP A 101 18.73 4.13 2.51
C ASP A 101 17.23 4.06 2.18
N LEU A 102 16.83 3.17 1.27
CA LEU A 102 15.44 3.06 0.82
C LEU A 102 14.51 2.61 1.95
N ASP A 103 14.93 1.66 2.78
CA ASP A 103 14.10 1.15 3.87
C ASP A 103 13.85 2.24 4.92
N ASP A 104 14.87 3.01 5.32
CA ASP A 104 14.75 4.16 6.21
C ASP A 104 13.87 5.26 5.59
N LEU A 105 13.98 5.50 4.28
CA LEU A 105 13.11 6.43 3.56
C LEU A 105 11.64 6.00 3.64
N MET A 106 11.37 4.73 3.40
CA MET A 106 10.01 4.18 3.45
C MET A 106 9.42 4.25 4.85
N ASP A 107 10.18 3.85 5.88
CA ASP A 107 9.75 3.93 7.27
C ASP A 107 9.42 5.37 7.69
N ARG A 108 10.28 6.32 7.38
CA ARG A 108 10.05 7.75 7.69
C ARG A 108 8.86 8.32 6.94
N THR A 109 8.71 7.98 5.66
CA THR A 109 7.57 8.43 4.85
C THR A 109 6.26 7.88 5.40
N SER A 110 6.23 6.58 5.73
CA SER A 110 5.06 5.93 6.32
C SER A 110 4.68 6.54 7.67
N GLN A 111 5.68 6.82 8.53
CA GLN A 111 5.47 7.51 9.82
C GLN A 111 4.94 8.94 9.64
N ALA A 112 5.50 9.69 8.69
CA ALA A 112 5.06 11.04 8.41
C ALA A 112 3.62 11.06 7.92
N LEU A 113 3.27 10.18 6.96
CA LEU A 113 1.91 10.02 6.46
C LEU A 113 0.92 9.62 7.55
N ALA A 114 1.25 8.59 8.36
CA ALA A 114 0.37 8.15 9.44
C ALA A 114 0.11 9.25 10.47
N ARG A 115 1.11 10.05 10.82
CA ARG A 115 0.96 11.18 11.73
C ARG A 115 0.17 12.33 11.14
N PHE A 116 0.42 12.65 9.86
CA PHE A 116 -0.23 13.76 9.19
C PHE A 116 -1.72 13.49 8.92
N THR A 117 -2.04 12.27 8.50
CA THR A 117 -3.41 11.86 8.16
C THR A 117 -4.21 11.35 9.37
N ASP A 118 -3.53 11.04 10.48
CA ASP A 118 -4.10 10.29 11.62
C ASP A 118 -4.75 8.97 11.17
N CYS A 119 -4.16 8.34 10.16
CA CYS A 119 -4.59 7.06 9.60
C CYS A 119 -3.45 6.06 9.63
N MET A 120 -3.77 4.78 9.45
CA MET A 120 -2.75 3.80 9.12
C MET A 120 -2.21 4.09 7.71
N ALA A 121 -0.91 4.13 7.58
CA ALA A 121 -0.23 4.27 6.29
C ALA A 121 0.49 2.98 5.93
N LEU A 122 0.37 2.57 4.68
CA LEU A 122 1.01 1.40 4.13
C LEU A 122 1.83 1.82 2.92
N LEU A 123 3.14 1.67 3.02
CA LEU A 123 4.02 1.88 1.89
C LEU A 123 4.49 0.54 1.32
N VAL A 124 4.58 0.51 0.00
CA VAL A 124 5.11 -0.61 -0.74
C VAL A 124 6.29 -0.11 -1.57
N PRO A 125 7.44 -0.77 -1.50
CA PRO A 125 8.57 -0.42 -2.34
C PRO A 125 8.17 -0.47 -3.81
N PRO A 126 8.74 0.39 -4.66
CA PRO A 126 8.53 0.29 -6.09
C PRO A 126 8.86 -1.13 -6.52
N ARG A 127 7.94 -1.78 -7.23
CA ARG A 127 8.19 -3.11 -7.78
C ARG A 127 9.44 -3.02 -8.62
N ILE A 128 10.38 -3.89 -8.35
CA ILE A 128 11.51 -4.11 -9.23
C ILE A 128 10.95 -4.79 -10.48
N LEU A 129 10.30 -4.01 -11.34
CA LEU A 129 9.75 -4.50 -12.61
C LEU A 129 10.88 -4.97 -13.53
N SER A 130 12.06 -4.38 -13.35
CA SER A 130 13.28 -4.80 -14.01
C SER A 130 14.47 -4.50 -13.11
N VAL A 131 15.23 -5.53 -12.78
CA VAL A 131 16.49 -5.41 -12.04
C VAL A 131 17.63 -5.50 -13.04
N ASN A 132 18.46 -4.45 -13.09
CA ASN A 132 19.72 -4.51 -13.80
C ASN A 132 20.80 -4.99 -12.83
N ILE A 133 21.29 -6.20 -13.03
CA ILE A 133 22.34 -6.77 -12.20
C ILE A 133 23.67 -6.12 -12.54
N ARG A 134 24.31 -5.55 -11.52
CA ARG A 134 25.66 -5.00 -11.60
C ARG A 134 26.73 -6.03 -11.29
N LEU A 135 26.47 -6.91 -10.32
CA LEU A 135 27.44 -7.90 -9.85
C LEU A 135 26.72 -9.06 -9.14
N VAL A 136 27.18 -10.28 -9.42
CA VAL A 136 26.87 -11.46 -8.60
C VAL A 136 28.17 -11.92 -7.95
N ASN A 137 28.16 -12.05 -6.63
CA ASN A 137 29.28 -12.58 -5.86
C ASN A 137 28.86 -13.87 -5.14
N LEU A 138 29.71 -14.89 -5.18
CA LEU A 138 29.50 -16.20 -4.57
C LEU A 138 30.52 -16.43 -3.49
N VAL A 139 30.08 -16.67 -2.26
CA VAL A 139 30.97 -16.89 -1.11
C VAL A 139 30.70 -18.27 -0.53
N LEU A 140 31.68 -19.12 -0.54
CA LEU A 140 31.59 -20.44 0.08
C LEU A 140 31.72 -20.29 1.60
N LEU A 141 30.61 -20.50 2.33
CA LEU A 141 30.59 -20.42 3.79
C LEU A 141 31.06 -21.69 4.46
N ALA A 142 30.78 -22.83 3.82
CA ALA A 142 31.18 -24.16 4.24
C ALA A 142 31.21 -25.06 3.00
N SER A 143 31.76 -26.30 3.13
CA SER A 143 31.91 -27.22 2.01
C SER A 143 30.63 -27.49 1.20
N GLN A 144 29.47 -27.27 1.80
CA GLN A 144 28.15 -27.49 1.18
C GLN A 144 27.19 -26.29 1.38
N ARG A 145 27.71 -25.11 1.75
CA ARG A 145 26.86 -23.92 1.95
C ARG A 145 27.45 -22.73 1.22
N LEU A 146 26.64 -22.14 0.34
CA LEU A 146 26.98 -21.01 -0.50
C LEU A 146 26.13 -19.80 -0.09
N LEU A 147 26.76 -18.63 0.00
CA LEU A 147 26.10 -17.35 0.05
C LEU A 147 26.19 -16.72 -1.33
N ILE A 148 25.03 -16.36 -1.86
CA ILE A 148 24.87 -15.59 -3.10
C ILE A 148 24.62 -14.14 -2.70
N VAL A 149 25.40 -13.21 -3.24
CA VAL A 149 25.20 -11.76 -3.06
C VAL A 149 25.00 -11.14 -4.44
N ILE A 150 23.85 -10.48 -4.61
CA ILE A 150 23.45 -9.84 -5.86
C ILE A 150 23.46 -8.34 -5.62
N VAL A 151 24.19 -7.59 -6.43
CA VAL A 151 24.21 -6.13 -6.38
C VAL A 151 23.61 -5.59 -7.69
N THR A 152 22.69 -4.67 -7.57
CA THR A 152 22.00 -4.04 -8.70
C THR A 152 22.63 -2.71 -9.08
N GLU A 153 22.30 -2.17 -10.26
CA GLU A 153 22.83 -0.88 -10.71
C GLU A 153 22.35 0.30 -9.86
N ASP A 154 21.14 0.19 -9.28
CA ASP A 154 20.58 1.17 -8.33
C ASP A 154 21.15 1.04 -6.91
N GLY A 155 22.08 0.10 -6.68
CA GLY A 155 22.80 -0.07 -5.43
C GLY A 155 22.11 -0.96 -4.41
N GLN A 156 21.00 -1.61 -4.73
CA GLN A 156 20.38 -2.59 -3.84
C GLN A 156 21.25 -3.84 -3.74
N VAL A 157 21.23 -4.47 -2.56
CA VAL A 157 21.97 -5.70 -2.28
C VAL A 157 20.98 -6.77 -1.82
N PHE A 158 20.95 -7.88 -2.53
CA PHE A 158 20.19 -9.06 -2.15
C PHE A 158 21.15 -10.17 -1.76
N ASP A 159 20.83 -10.90 -0.71
CA ASP A 159 21.60 -12.05 -0.28
C ASP A 159 20.71 -13.29 -0.11
N ARG A 160 21.29 -14.44 -0.41
CA ARG A 160 20.62 -15.74 -0.25
C ARG A 160 21.62 -16.82 0.12
N GLN A 161 21.31 -17.56 1.17
CA GLN A 161 22.07 -18.76 1.49
C GLN A 161 21.40 -19.98 0.88
N MET A 162 22.20 -20.87 0.31
CA MET A 162 21.73 -22.14 -0.22
C MET A 162 22.65 -23.29 0.17
N ASP A 163 22.08 -24.47 0.29
CA ASP A 163 22.84 -25.70 0.44
C ASP A 163 23.19 -26.25 -0.95
N LEU A 164 24.46 -26.63 -1.10
CA LEU A 164 24.97 -27.19 -2.34
C LEU A 164 24.75 -28.73 -2.38
N PRO A 165 24.41 -29.27 -3.53
CA PRO A 165 24.17 -30.73 -3.67
C PRO A 165 25.41 -31.58 -3.51
N GLY A 166 26.58 -30.96 -3.41
CA GLY A 166 27.88 -31.63 -3.25
C GLY A 166 28.94 -30.72 -2.68
N SER A 167 30.15 -31.23 -2.48
CA SER A 167 31.29 -30.43 -2.06
C SER A 167 32.00 -29.89 -3.29
N TYR A 168 32.20 -28.58 -3.32
CA TYR A 168 32.85 -27.85 -4.40
C TYR A 168 34.10 -27.15 -3.88
N LEU A 169 35.08 -26.99 -4.76
CA LEU A 169 36.28 -26.25 -4.46
C LEU A 169 36.06 -24.76 -4.74
N GLU A 170 36.80 -23.86 -4.08
CA GLU A 170 36.73 -22.43 -4.31
C GLU A 170 36.93 -22.07 -5.80
N GLU A 171 37.75 -22.85 -6.51
CA GLU A 171 37.97 -22.64 -7.95
C GLU A 171 36.73 -22.92 -8.79
N ASP A 172 35.91 -23.92 -8.41
CA ASP A 172 34.65 -24.23 -9.10
C ASP A 172 33.66 -23.09 -8.87
N ILE A 173 33.56 -22.59 -7.63
CA ILE A 173 32.72 -21.46 -7.28
C ILE A 173 33.14 -20.22 -8.07
N ARG A 174 34.43 -19.94 -8.18
CA ARG A 174 34.96 -18.81 -8.96
C ARG A 174 34.59 -18.89 -10.44
N LYS A 175 34.74 -20.08 -11.06
CA LYS A 175 34.35 -20.29 -12.46
C LYS A 175 32.83 -20.11 -12.66
N THR A 176 32.05 -20.63 -11.73
CA THR A 176 30.60 -20.44 -11.73
C THR A 176 30.24 -18.95 -11.62
N GLN A 177 30.87 -18.20 -10.72
CA GLN A 177 30.68 -16.77 -10.59
C GLN A 177 31.03 -15.99 -11.87
N GLU A 178 32.16 -16.30 -12.50
CA GLU A 178 32.57 -15.69 -13.77
C GLU A 178 31.52 -15.97 -14.87
N THR A 179 31.02 -17.20 -14.95
CA THR A 179 29.97 -17.60 -15.90
C THR A 179 28.68 -16.83 -15.65
N LEU A 180 28.23 -16.77 -14.40
CA LEU A 180 27.00 -16.05 -14.03
C LEU A 180 27.12 -14.54 -14.32
N ASN A 181 28.24 -13.92 -13.95
CA ASN A 181 28.45 -12.50 -14.25
C ASN A 181 28.48 -12.23 -15.77
N SER A 182 29.05 -13.11 -16.57
CA SER A 182 29.07 -12.95 -18.03
C SER A 182 27.69 -12.98 -18.68
N VAL A 183 26.70 -13.65 -18.03
CA VAL A 183 25.33 -13.80 -18.54
C VAL A 183 24.38 -12.77 -17.92
N LEU A 184 24.56 -12.46 -16.64
CA LEU A 184 23.58 -11.68 -15.86
C LEU A 184 23.93 -10.19 -15.78
N VAL A 185 25.20 -9.83 -15.79
CA VAL A 185 25.60 -8.41 -15.69
C VAL A 185 25.15 -7.64 -16.92
N GLY A 186 24.48 -6.51 -16.70
CA GLY A 186 23.90 -5.68 -17.76
C GLY A 186 22.64 -6.25 -18.38
N THR A 187 22.13 -7.37 -17.86
CA THR A 187 20.83 -7.92 -18.30
C THR A 187 19.72 -7.37 -17.40
N SER A 188 18.66 -6.84 -18.02
CA SER A 188 17.45 -6.47 -17.31
C SER A 188 16.62 -7.71 -17.05
N LEU A 189 16.50 -8.10 -15.78
CA LEU A 189 15.64 -9.22 -15.36
C LEU A 189 14.27 -8.67 -15.00
N SER A 190 13.26 -8.97 -15.82
CA SER A 190 11.89 -8.62 -15.47
C SER A 190 11.27 -9.68 -14.56
N SER A 191 10.61 -9.23 -13.50
CA SER A 191 9.89 -10.11 -12.56
C SER A 191 8.75 -10.91 -13.19
N THR A 192 8.30 -10.50 -14.38
CA THR A 192 7.15 -11.10 -15.06
C THR A 192 7.56 -12.27 -15.98
N SER A 193 8.77 -12.27 -16.49
CA SER A 193 9.28 -13.35 -17.32
C SER A 193 10.31 -14.17 -16.53
N CYS A 194 9.82 -15.21 -15.85
CA CYS A 194 10.68 -16.31 -15.31
C CYS A 194 11.35 -17.12 -16.43
N GLU A 195 11.49 -16.57 -17.63
CA GLU A 195 12.23 -17.19 -18.71
C GLU A 195 13.71 -16.90 -18.52
N LEU A 196 14.47 -17.98 -18.39
CA LEU A 196 15.92 -17.93 -18.40
C LEU A 196 16.39 -17.04 -19.56
N PRO A 197 17.31 -16.07 -19.34
CA PRO A 197 17.84 -15.25 -20.41
C PRO A 197 18.29 -16.15 -21.57
N LEU A 198 18.09 -15.70 -22.80
CA LEU A 198 18.47 -16.46 -24.01
C LEU A 198 19.92 -16.99 -23.97
N GLY A 199 20.81 -16.36 -23.18
CA GLY A 199 22.17 -16.82 -22.90
C GLY A 199 22.28 -18.04 -21.95
N ALA A 200 21.27 -18.27 -21.12
CA ALA A 200 21.29 -19.36 -20.13
C ALA A 200 21.16 -20.77 -20.77
N SER A 201 20.59 -20.86 -21.95
CA SER A 201 20.48 -22.11 -22.71
C SER A 201 21.84 -22.69 -23.10
N GLY A 202 22.92 -21.90 -23.03
CA GLY A 202 24.30 -22.31 -23.35
C GLY A 202 25.14 -22.75 -22.14
N ILE A 203 24.63 -22.59 -20.91
CA ILE A 203 25.38 -22.94 -19.69
C ILE A 203 25.43 -24.46 -19.55
N LYS A 204 26.64 -25.01 -19.71
CA LYS A 204 26.90 -26.46 -19.56
C LYS A 204 27.25 -26.86 -18.12
N ASP A 205 27.46 -25.86 -17.25
CA ASP A 205 27.81 -26.07 -15.86
C ASP A 205 26.53 -26.25 -15.02
N ASP A 206 26.35 -27.43 -14.45
CA ASP A 206 25.18 -27.75 -13.62
C ASP A 206 25.12 -26.88 -12.36
N LEU A 207 26.27 -26.53 -11.77
CA LEU A 207 26.32 -25.65 -10.61
C LEU A 207 25.82 -24.23 -10.96
N ALA A 208 26.26 -23.69 -12.10
CA ALA A 208 25.81 -22.38 -12.57
C ALA A 208 24.30 -22.37 -12.81
N ARG A 209 23.70 -23.46 -13.31
CA ARG A 209 22.25 -23.56 -13.50
C ARG A 209 21.48 -23.57 -12.17
N ILE A 210 21.99 -24.31 -11.17
CA ILE A 210 21.39 -24.40 -9.84
C ILE A 210 21.45 -23.02 -9.16
N VAL A 211 22.63 -22.38 -9.17
CA VAL A 211 22.79 -21.05 -8.57
C VAL A 211 21.96 -19.99 -9.29
N MET A 212 21.85 -20.07 -10.61
CA MET A 212 21.01 -19.17 -11.39
C MET A 212 19.53 -19.31 -11.01
N ALA A 213 19.02 -20.53 -10.85
CA ALA A 213 17.65 -20.77 -10.42
C ALA A 213 17.38 -20.16 -9.03
N GLU A 214 18.36 -20.26 -8.11
CA GLU A 214 18.26 -19.68 -6.78
C GLU A 214 18.32 -18.13 -6.81
N ILE A 215 19.11 -17.54 -7.71
CA ILE A 215 19.11 -16.09 -7.95
C ILE A 215 17.72 -15.61 -8.38
N PHE A 216 17.08 -16.30 -9.33
CA PHE A 216 15.73 -15.96 -9.77
C PHE A 216 14.70 -16.15 -8.66
N ALA A 217 14.81 -17.22 -7.87
CA ALA A 217 13.95 -17.45 -6.71
C ALA A 217 14.12 -16.31 -5.67
N CYS A 218 15.36 -15.93 -5.37
CA CYS A 218 15.67 -14.83 -4.48
C CYS A 218 15.04 -13.51 -4.94
N LEU A 219 15.21 -13.15 -6.21
CA LEU A 219 14.63 -11.94 -6.79
C LEU A 219 13.10 -11.98 -6.83
N LYS A 220 12.51 -13.15 -7.02
CA LYS A 220 11.07 -13.36 -6.97
C LYS A 220 10.53 -13.23 -5.54
N ASP A 221 11.20 -13.82 -4.55
CA ASP A 221 10.82 -13.75 -3.14
C ASP A 221 10.95 -12.31 -2.60
N GLN A 222 11.95 -11.54 -3.07
CA GLN A 222 12.11 -10.13 -2.71
C GLN A 222 11.06 -9.22 -3.38
N ASN A 223 10.50 -9.67 -4.50
CA ASN A 223 9.32 -9.04 -5.11
C ASN A 223 8.01 -9.42 -4.39
N ALA A 224 8.03 -10.37 -3.45
CA ALA A 224 6.94 -10.51 -2.49
C ALA A 224 6.85 -9.21 -1.70
N ILE A 225 5.69 -8.59 -1.73
CA ILE A 225 5.46 -7.25 -1.20
C ILE A 225 5.75 -7.28 0.30
N LYS A 226 6.91 -6.75 0.70
CA LYS A 226 7.12 -6.38 2.09
C LYS A 226 6.41 -5.05 2.30
N ALA A 227 5.14 -5.12 2.66
CA ALA A 227 4.41 -3.96 3.07
C ALA A 227 4.97 -3.48 4.42
N HIS A 228 5.23 -2.19 4.54
CA HIS A 228 5.61 -1.55 5.79
C HIS A 228 4.36 -0.90 6.42
N PRO A 229 3.56 -1.65 7.22
CA PRO A 229 2.39 -1.10 7.87
C PRO A 229 2.82 -0.28 9.08
N LEU A 230 2.58 1.02 9.05
CA LEU A 230 2.81 1.90 10.18
C LEU A 230 1.54 2.66 10.54
N GLY A 231 1.38 2.97 11.83
CA GLY A 231 0.21 3.70 12.30
C GLY A 231 -0.98 2.82 12.69
N ILE A 232 -0.79 1.53 12.97
CA ILE A 232 -1.84 0.67 13.54
C ILE A 232 -2.42 1.29 14.82
N SER A 233 -1.59 2.00 15.61
CA SER A 233 -2.04 2.75 16.79
C SER A 233 -3.05 3.85 16.46
N HIS A 234 -2.96 4.48 15.29
CA HIS A 234 -3.94 5.47 14.83
C HIS A 234 -5.27 4.79 14.46
N LEU A 235 -5.20 3.61 13.83
CA LEU A 235 -6.39 2.80 13.56
C LEU A 235 -7.11 2.41 14.86
N LEU A 236 -6.35 1.90 15.85
CA LEU A 236 -6.87 1.53 17.17
C LEU A 236 -7.46 2.72 17.95
N GLY A 237 -7.05 3.94 17.66
CA GLY A 237 -7.56 5.16 18.26
C GLY A 237 -8.89 5.64 17.69
N LYS A 238 -9.35 5.08 16.58
CA LYS A 238 -10.62 5.48 15.95
C LYS A 238 -11.82 4.90 16.69
N PRO A 239 -12.91 5.69 16.84
CA PRO A 239 -14.11 5.25 17.57
C PRO A 239 -14.74 3.96 17.02
N GLU A 240 -14.66 3.75 15.71
CA GLU A 240 -15.20 2.59 14.99
C GLU A 240 -14.54 1.28 15.42
N PHE A 241 -13.26 1.33 15.79
CA PHE A 241 -12.46 0.18 16.21
C PHE A 241 -12.37 0.00 17.73
N SER A 242 -13.22 0.70 18.49
CA SER A 242 -13.34 0.49 19.95
C SER A 242 -13.81 -0.93 20.28
N ASP A 243 -14.51 -1.60 19.36
CA ASP A 243 -14.89 -3.01 19.44
C ASP A 243 -13.88 -3.86 18.63
N SER A 244 -13.23 -4.81 19.30
CA SER A 244 -12.29 -5.73 18.68
C SER A 244 -12.90 -6.61 17.58
N SER A 245 -14.21 -6.81 17.59
CA SER A 245 -14.91 -7.57 16.54
C SER A 245 -14.85 -6.88 15.17
N CYS A 246 -14.77 -5.56 15.13
CA CYS A 246 -14.60 -4.78 13.90
C CYS A 246 -13.14 -4.70 13.45
N LEU A 247 -12.20 -4.76 14.39
CA LEU A 247 -10.77 -4.60 14.12
C LEU A 247 -10.12 -5.89 13.62
N MET A 248 -10.43 -7.04 14.23
CA MET A 248 -9.76 -8.31 13.91
C MET A 248 -9.86 -8.70 12.43
N PRO A 249 -11.01 -8.59 11.75
CA PRO A 249 -11.10 -8.89 10.32
C PRO A 249 -10.20 -8.00 9.46
N VAL A 250 -10.07 -6.71 9.81
CA VAL A 250 -9.20 -5.77 9.10
C VAL A 250 -7.73 -6.14 9.27
N LEU A 251 -7.31 -6.53 10.48
CA LEU A 251 -5.92 -6.94 10.73
C LEU A 251 -5.60 -8.27 10.02
N GLU A 252 -6.50 -9.24 10.04
CA GLU A 252 -6.34 -10.52 9.34
C GLU A 252 -6.20 -10.30 7.82
N GLU A 253 -6.99 -9.38 7.26
CA GLU A 253 -6.92 -9.03 5.84
C GLU A 253 -5.58 -8.33 5.51
N LEU A 254 -5.08 -7.46 6.40
CA LEU A 254 -3.80 -6.78 6.25
C LEU A 254 -2.58 -7.71 6.39
N GLU A 255 -2.71 -8.79 7.16
CA GLU A 255 -1.69 -9.84 7.24
C GLU A 255 -1.69 -10.74 5.99
N GLY A 256 -2.76 -10.71 5.21
CA GLY A 256 -2.91 -11.46 3.96
C GLY A 256 -2.25 -10.75 2.77
N ASP A 257 -1.19 -11.34 2.20
CA ASP A 257 -0.49 -10.80 1.01
C ASP A 257 -1.42 -10.55 -0.19
N THR A 258 -2.57 -11.22 -0.26
CA THR A 258 -3.45 -11.24 -1.43
C THR A 258 -4.20 -9.93 -1.65
N MET A 259 -4.68 -9.30 -0.59
CA MET A 259 -5.41 -8.03 -0.67
C MET A 259 -4.48 -6.88 -1.03
N LEU A 260 -3.35 -6.79 -0.36
CA LEU A 260 -2.32 -5.79 -0.63
C LEU A 260 -1.89 -5.85 -2.10
N LEU A 261 -1.67 -7.06 -2.63
CA LEU A 261 -1.35 -7.29 -4.04
C LEU A 261 -2.43 -6.76 -4.99
N ARG A 262 -3.72 -6.93 -4.69
CA ARG A 262 -4.83 -6.44 -5.52
C ARG A 262 -4.90 -4.92 -5.51
N VAL A 263 -4.96 -4.32 -4.34
CA VAL A 263 -5.04 -2.85 -4.20
C VAL A 263 -3.87 -2.19 -4.91
N PHE A 264 -2.65 -2.69 -4.73
CA PHE A 264 -1.47 -2.13 -5.37
C PHE A 264 -1.40 -2.36 -6.88
N ASN A 265 -1.89 -3.48 -7.39
CA ASN A 265 -1.94 -3.70 -8.84
C ASN A 265 -2.83 -2.68 -9.55
N ASP A 266 -3.95 -2.34 -8.92
CA ASP A 266 -4.91 -1.39 -9.51
C ASP A 266 -4.39 0.07 -9.38
N VAL A 267 -3.76 0.41 -8.26
CA VAL A 267 -3.16 1.74 -8.04
C VAL A 267 -1.92 1.96 -8.90
N ALA A 268 -1.06 0.94 -9.08
CA ALA A 268 0.13 1.05 -9.91
C ALA A 268 -0.16 1.30 -11.41
N ALA A 269 -1.40 1.06 -11.85
CA ALA A 269 -1.86 1.35 -13.20
C ALA A 269 -2.45 2.76 -13.36
N SER A 270 -2.67 3.50 -12.27
CA SER A 270 -3.24 4.85 -12.26
C SER A 270 -2.17 5.89 -11.90
N GLU A 271 -2.14 7.00 -12.61
CA GLU A 271 -1.32 8.17 -12.26
C GLU A 271 -2.06 9.09 -11.26
N GLU A 272 -3.36 8.86 -11.02
CA GLU A 272 -4.19 9.65 -10.14
C GLU A 272 -4.48 8.91 -8.81
N PRO A 273 -4.71 9.64 -7.71
CA PRO A 273 -5.12 9.05 -6.45
C PRO A 273 -6.42 8.26 -6.60
N VAL A 274 -6.44 7.02 -6.11
CA VAL A 274 -7.63 6.16 -6.12
C VAL A 274 -8.17 6.04 -4.70
N VAL A 275 -9.46 6.35 -4.51
CA VAL A 275 -10.17 6.18 -3.24
C VAL A 275 -11.22 5.09 -3.41
N ARG A 276 -11.25 4.10 -2.53
CA ARG A 276 -12.25 3.04 -2.48
C ARG A 276 -13.03 3.12 -1.17
N ILE A 277 -14.35 2.97 -1.25
CA ILE A 277 -15.27 3.17 -0.13
C ILE A 277 -16.17 1.95 0.01
N GLY A 278 -16.24 1.38 1.22
CA GLY A 278 -17.16 0.31 1.56
C GLY A 278 -17.14 -0.85 0.56
N HIS A 279 -18.27 -1.14 -0.07
CA HIS A 279 -18.42 -2.23 -1.04
C HIS A 279 -17.62 -2.09 -2.34
N GLU A 280 -16.95 -0.98 -2.58
CA GLU A 280 -15.99 -0.84 -3.68
C GLU A 280 -14.69 -1.63 -3.40
N ASN A 281 -14.46 -2.01 -2.15
CA ASN A 281 -13.45 -2.96 -1.76
C ASN A 281 -14.02 -4.38 -1.96
N ASP A 282 -13.33 -5.25 -2.67
CA ASP A 282 -13.74 -6.64 -2.88
C ASP A 282 -13.51 -7.50 -1.61
N SER A 283 -13.65 -6.92 -0.43
CA SER A 283 -13.43 -7.54 0.87
C SER A 283 -14.55 -7.16 1.84
N GLU A 284 -15.16 -8.17 2.49
CA GLU A 284 -16.18 -7.97 3.55
C GLU A 284 -15.60 -7.27 4.79
N ALA A 285 -14.29 -7.40 5.04
CA ALA A 285 -13.62 -6.78 6.18
C ALA A 285 -13.42 -5.27 6.02
N LEU A 286 -13.49 -4.77 4.78
CA LEU A 286 -13.28 -3.35 4.43
C LEU A 286 -14.55 -2.66 3.90
N SER A 287 -15.69 -3.38 3.88
CA SER A 287 -16.97 -2.84 3.43
C SER A 287 -17.88 -2.33 4.57
#